data_eee19860ca451c0d7fc050cc276afb37
#
_entry.id   eee19860ca451c0d7fc050cc276afb37
#
_cell.length_a   1.000
_cell.length_b   1.000
_cell.length_c   1.000
_cell.angle_alpha   90.00
_cell.angle_beta   90.00
_cell.angle_gamma   90.00
#
_symmetry.space_group_name_H-M   'P 1'
#
loop_
_entity.id
_entity.type
_entity.pdbx_description
1 polymer ?
#
loop_
_entity_poly.entity_id
_entity_poly.type
_entity_poly.pdbx_seq_one_letter_code
_entity_poly.pdbx_strand_id
1 'polypeptide(L)'
;SEYYWPQPWEFCEVDDSYFDDAVFIGDSRMVGLYTYGGMDNATFYAATSSTVYNIMKKRVKTGYSGTVRDGLTENSFGKIYIMLGVNELGIAGTDYYIDHYRTLIDEIKELQPDALIYIHAIGHVRGVPVPKNRAINNSNINEKNLALYKLAMEEGAVFLDINSVYDDSTGNLKDEATGDGVHVNAKHTAEWHEFYNSHAVTGR
;
A
#
# COMPACT_ATOMS: atom_id res chain seq x y z
N SER A 1 19.41 -6.37 -0.40
CA SER A 1 19.34 -6.29 1.06
C SER A 1 18.00 -6.84 1.49
N GLU A 2 17.99 -7.91 2.27
CA GLU A 2 16.77 -8.38 2.88
C GLU A 2 16.31 -7.30 3.86
N TYR A 3 15.25 -6.60 3.54
CA TYR A 3 14.58 -5.71 4.48
C TYR A 3 13.95 -6.57 5.56
N TYR A 4 14.59 -6.58 6.72
CA TYR A 4 14.08 -7.31 7.88
C TYR A 4 13.22 -6.37 8.73
N TRP A 5 11.92 -6.63 8.76
CA TRP A 5 10.91 -5.89 9.51
C TRP A 5 10.33 -6.78 10.62
N PRO A 6 10.99 -6.92 11.79
CA PRO A 6 10.47 -7.77 12.86
C PRO A 6 9.11 -7.28 13.35
N GLN A 7 8.14 -8.18 13.38
CA GLN A 7 6.78 -7.89 13.80
C GLN A 7 6.14 -9.11 14.49
N PRO A 8 5.10 -8.91 15.33
CA PRO A 8 4.49 -10.00 16.09
C PRO A 8 3.60 -10.92 15.24
N TRP A 9 3.46 -10.62 13.95
CA TRP A 9 2.61 -11.36 13.04
C TRP A 9 3.39 -12.47 12.33
N GLU A 10 2.78 -13.66 12.25
CA GLU A 10 3.29 -14.76 11.45
C GLU A 10 2.54 -14.81 10.12
N PHE A 11 3.27 -14.79 9.02
CA PHE A 11 2.70 -14.90 7.68
C PHE A 11 2.44 -16.35 7.33
N CYS A 12 1.34 -16.58 6.60
CA CYS A 12 0.98 -17.87 6.04
C CYS A 12 0.49 -17.72 4.60
N GLU A 13 0.50 -18.84 3.88
CA GLU A 13 -0.08 -18.91 2.54
C GLU A 13 -1.59 -19.08 2.61
N VAL A 14 -2.30 -18.38 1.72
CA VAL A 14 -3.76 -18.44 1.56
C VAL A 14 -4.12 -18.48 0.09
N ASP A 15 -5.33 -18.91 -0.21
CA ASP A 15 -5.94 -18.75 -1.52
C ASP A 15 -6.72 -17.41 -1.61
N ASP A 16 -7.25 -17.11 -2.79
CA ASP A 16 -7.91 -15.84 -3.08
C ASP A 16 -9.17 -15.59 -2.24
N SER A 17 -9.81 -16.62 -1.70
CA SER A 17 -10.99 -16.46 -0.83
C SER A 17 -10.68 -15.67 0.45
N TYR A 18 -9.41 -15.63 0.84
CA TYR A 18 -8.95 -14.78 1.93
C TYR A 18 -9.25 -13.30 1.72
N PHE A 19 -9.34 -12.85 0.48
CA PHE A 19 -9.58 -11.45 0.12
C PHE A 19 -11.05 -11.11 -0.11
N ASP A 20 -12.00 -12.05 0.06
CA ASP A 20 -13.43 -11.82 -0.15
C ASP A 20 -14.00 -10.67 0.72
N ASP A 21 -13.44 -10.47 1.92
CA ASP A 21 -13.80 -9.41 2.84
C ASP A 21 -12.71 -8.32 2.96
N ALA A 22 -11.80 -8.25 1.99
CA ALA A 22 -10.71 -7.28 1.98
C ALA A 22 -11.03 -6.06 1.13
N VAL A 23 -10.57 -4.88 1.59
CA VAL A 23 -10.51 -3.66 0.78
C VAL A 23 -9.08 -3.15 0.68
N PHE A 24 -8.70 -2.79 -0.55
CA PHE A 24 -7.39 -2.21 -0.88
C PHE A 24 -7.56 -0.72 -1.15
N ILE A 25 -6.91 0.10 -0.33
CA ILE A 25 -6.98 1.57 -0.36
C ILE A 25 -5.63 2.11 -0.82
N GLY A 26 -5.63 2.99 -1.82
CA GLY A 26 -4.36 3.58 -2.26
C GLY A 26 -4.43 4.52 -3.46
N ASP A 27 -3.26 4.81 -3.96
CA ASP A 27 -3.01 5.72 -5.08
C ASP A 27 -3.01 4.99 -6.45
N SER A 28 -2.33 5.58 -7.45
CA SER A 28 -2.24 5.02 -8.81
C SER A 28 -1.61 3.62 -8.87
N ARG A 29 -0.75 3.26 -7.93
CA ARG A 29 -0.16 1.92 -7.86
C ARG A 29 -1.23 0.88 -7.52
N MET A 30 -2.13 1.22 -6.59
CA MET A 30 -3.26 0.36 -6.23
C MET A 30 -4.31 0.29 -7.35
N VAL A 31 -4.50 1.37 -8.13
CA VAL A 31 -5.30 1.35 -9.37
C VAL A 31 -4.71 0.38 -10.39
N GLY A 32 -3.37 0.34 -10.51
CA GLY A 32 -2.67 -0.62 -11.38
C GLY A 32 -2.89 -2.06 -10.95
N LEU A 33 -2.82 -2.34 -9.67
CA LEU A 33 -3.11 -3.67 -9.12
C LEU A 33 -4.55 -4.09 -9.37
N TYR A 34 -5.53 -3.21 -9.16
CA TYR A 34 -6.92 -3.45 -9.52
C TYR A 34 -7.10 -3.84 -10.98
N THR A 35 -6.40 -3.13 -11.86
CA THR A 35 -6.58 -3.31 -13.31
C THR A 35 -5.93 -4.58 -13.84
N TYR A 36 -4.79 -4.99 -13.27
CA TYR A 36 -3.93 -6.03 -13.86
C TYR A 36 -3.59 -7.18 -12.90
N GLY A 37 -3.94 -7.07 -11.61
CA GLY A 37 -3.53 -8.03 -10.59
C GLY A 37 -4.34 -9.32 -10.53
N GLY A 38 -5.51 -9.36 -11.18
CA GLY A 38 -6.36 -10.56 -11.18
C GLY A 38 -7.02 -10.87 -9.83
N MET A 39 -7.20 -9.87 -8.97
CA MET A 39 -7.83 -10.01 -7.65
C MET A 39 -9.31 -9.64 -7.70
N ASP A 40 -10.08 -10.37 -8.52
CA ASP A 40 -11.47 -10.02 -8.89
C ASP A 40 -12.46 -10.10 -7.70
N ASN A 41 -12.13 -10.86 -6.67
CA ASN A 41 -12.97 -11.03 -5.48
C ASN A 41 -12.72 -9.97 -4.39
N ALA A 42 -11.61 -9.24 -4.47
CA ALA A 42 -11.28 -8.17 -3.52
C ALA A 42 -11.96 -6.84 -3.90
N THR A 43 -12.23 -6.01 -2.90
CA THR A 43 -12.70 -4.64 -3.11
C THR A 43 -11.53 -3.68 -3.20
N PHE A 44 -11.60 -2.71 -4.12
CA PHE A 44 -10.59 -1.67 -4.26
C PHE A 44 -11.22 -0.29 -4.14
N TYR A 45 -10.72 0.53 -3.22
CA TYR A 45 -11.04 1.95 -3.07
C TYR A 45 -9.81 2.79 -3.35
N ALA A 46 -9.45 2.88 -4.63
CA ALA A 46 -8.25 3.54 -5.07
C ALA A 46 -8.53 4.66 -6.09
N ALA A 47 -7.67 5.66 -6.09
CA ALA A 47 -7.72 6.75 -7.05
C ALA A 47 -6.32 7.33 -7.29
N THR A 48 -6.07 7.77 -8.52
CA THR A 48 -4.81 8.43 -8.89
C THR A 48 -4.59 9.72 -8.09
N SER A 49 -3.33 10.06 -7.84
CA SER A 49 -2.93 11.26 -7.07
C SER A 49 -3.51 11.29 -5.64
N SER A 50 -3.81 10.12 -5.08
CA SER A 50 -4.22 10.02 -3.68
C SER A 50 -3.02 10.21 -2.76
N THR A 51 -3.29 10.82 -1.62
CA THR A 51 -2.36 11.05 -0.51
C THR A 51 -3.06 10.75 0.81
N VAL A 52 -2.31 10.61 1.90
CA VAL A 52 -2.90 10.52 3.25
C VAL A 52 -3.76 11.74 3.61
N TYR A 53 -3.51 12.88 2.95
CA TYR A 53 -4.22 14.15 3.20
C TYR A 53 -5.60 14.21 2.53
N ASN A 54 -5.84 13.40 1.49
CA ASN A 54 -7.05 13.53 0.66
C ASN A 54 -7.80 12.22 0.40
N ILE A 55 -7.23 11.06 0.71
CA ILE A 55 -7.76 9.74 0.30
C ILE A 55 -9.23 9.55 0.70
N MET A 56 -9.63 9.93 1.91
CA MET A 56 -10.99 9.71 2.39
C MET A 56 -12.05 10.50 1.60
N LYS A 57 -11.66 11.61 0.98
CA LYS A 57 -12.53 12.47 0.14
C LYS A 57 -12.39 12.18 -1.35
N LYS A 58 -11.45 11.31 -1.76
CA LYS A 58 -11.28 10.93 -3.16
C LYS A 58 -12.43 10.09 -3.64
N ARG A 59 -12.95 10.41 -4.83
CA ARG A 59 -13.87 9.52 -5.53
C ARG A 59 -13.11 8.32 -6.05
N VAL A 60 -13.63 7.15 -5.70
CA VAL A 60 -13.07 5.85 -6.11
C VAL A 60 -13.07 5.74 -7.64
N LYS A 61 -12.02 5.14 -8.20
CA LYS A 61 -11.85 4.87 -9.64
C LYS A 61 -11.84 3.39 -9.99
N THR A 62 -12.11 2.56 -9.00
CA THR A 62 -11.94 1.09 -9.05
C THR A 62 -13.26 0.36 -8.74
N GLY A 63 -14.32 0.73 -9.47
CA GLY A 63 -15.58 -0.02 -9.47
C GLY A 63 -16.64 0.43 -8.47
N TYR A 64 -16.33 1.33 -7.52
CA TYR A 64 -17.30 1.88 -6.57
C TYR A 64 -17.69 3.31 -6.92
N SER A 65 -19.00 3.65 -6.79
CA SER A 65 -19.52 4.98 -7.11
C SER A 65 -19.68 5.85 -5.85
N GLY A 66 -18.60 6.41 -5.35
CA GLY A 66 -18.61 7.27 -4.16
C GLY A 66 -17.19 7.68 -3.77
N THR A 67 -17.05 8.25 -2.59
CA THR A 67 -15.74 8.50 -1.99
C THR A 67 -15.26 7.26 -1.23
N VAL A 68 -13.97 7.23 -0.87
CA VAL A 68 -13.43 6.16 -0.01
C VAL A 68 -14.17 6.12 1.32
N ARG A 69 -14.46 7.29 1.92
CA ARG A 69 -15.26 7.38 3.15
C ARG A 69 -16.65 6.79 2.98
N ASP A 70 -17.36 7.11 1.89
CA ASP A 70 -18.68 6.56 1.62
C ASP A 70 -18.62 5.03 1.58
N GLY A 71 -17.65 4.47 0.85
CA GLY A 71 -17.46 3.04 0.74
C GLY A 71 -17.19 2.34 2.07
N LEU A 72 -16.34 2.93 2.91
CA LEU A 72 -16.04 2.41 4.25
C LEU A 72 -17.22 2.59 5.23
N THR A 73 -18.12 3.52 4.99
CA THR A 73 -19.33 3.72 5.80
C THR A 73 -20.45 2.74 5.40
N GLU A 74 -20.58 2.46 4.11
CA GLU A 74 -21.68 1.63 3.56
C GLU A 74 -21.39 0.13 3.58
N ASN A 75 -20.11 -0.27 3.66
CA ASN A 75 -19.68 -1.66 3.59
C ASN A 75 -18.82 -2.03 4.80
N SER A 76 -18.79 -3.32 5.13
CA SER A 76 -17.96 -3.87 6.22
C SER A 76 -16.85 -4.75 5.64
N PHE A 77 -15.65 -4.62 6.20
CA PHE A 77 -14.47 -5.36 5.80
C PHE A 77 -13.78 -6.01 6.99
N GLY A 78 -13.28 -7.23 6.79
CA GLY A 78 -12.44 -7.91 7.77
C GLY A 78 -10.96 -7.52 7.65
N LYS A 79 -10.54 -7.03 6.47
CA LYS A 79 -9.16 -6.67 6.18
C LYS A 79 -9.09 -5.38 5.37
N ILE A 80 -8.16 -4.50 5.73
CA ILE A 80 -7.93 -3.22 5.05
C ILE A 80 -6.45 -3.08 4.74
N TYR A 81 -6.12 -3.04 3.45
CA TYR A 81 -4.77 -2.83 2.94
C TYR A 81 -4.59 -1.38 2.51
N ILE A 82 -3.55 -0.70 2.99
CA ILE A 82 -3.32 0.72 2.69
C ILE A 82 -1.94 0.89 2.07
N MET A 83 -1.88 1.48 0.86
CA MET A 83 -0.63 1.91 0.21
C MET A 83 -0.73 3.37 -0.21
N LEU A 84 -0.07 4.26 0.52
CA LEU A 84 0.01 5.69 0.26
C LEU A 84 1.40 6.19 0.66
N GLY A 85 1.93 7.18 -0.06
CA GLY A 85 3.19 7.81 0.33
C GLY A 85 4.05 8.31 -0.82
N VAL A 86 3.94 7.76 -2.03
CA VAL A 86 4.74 8.21 -3.17
C VAL A 86 4.38 9.64 -3.59
N ASN A 87 3.10 10.00 -3.50
CA ASN A 87 2.62 11.35 -3.86
C ASN A 87 2.88 12.39 -2.78
N GLU A 88 3.22 11.98 -1.58
CA GLU A 88 3.56 12.85 -0.45
C GLU A 88 5.04 13.27 -0.44
N LEU A 89 5.87 12.58 -1.23
CA LEU A 89 7.30 12.88 -1.33
C LEU A 89 7.52 14.30 -1.87
N GLY A 90 8.21 15.13 -1.08
CA GLY A 90 8.47 16.54 -1.39
C GLY A 90 7.35 17.52 -1.02
N ILE A 91 6.25 17.06 -0.42
CA ILE A 91 5.18 17.95 0.08
C ILE A 91 5.51 18.44 1.48
N ALA A 92 5.88 17.53 2.39
CA ALA A 92 6.18 17.83 3.79
C ALA A 92 7.18 16.84 4.37
N GLY A 93 7.66 17.11 5.58
CA GLY A 93 8.55 16.23 6.33
C GLY A 93 7.87 14.92 6.74
N THR A 94 8.70 13.95 7.16
CA THR A 94 8.24 12.61 7.55
C THR A 94 7.31 12.64 8.75
N ASP A 95 7.57 13.47 9.76
CA ASP A 95 6.70 13.58 10.94
C ASP A 95 5.29 14.03 10.56
N TYR A 96 5.18 15.07 9.71
CA TYR A 96 3.88 15.56 9.24
C TYR A 96 3.12 14.49 8.46
N TYR A 97 3.81 13.72 7.62
CA TYR A 97 3.23 12.59 6.89
C TYR A 97 2.72 11.50 7.83
N ILE A 98 3.48 11.13 8.85
CA ILE A 98 3.12 10.09 9.81
C ILE A 98 1.95 10.54 10.70
N ASP A 99 1.91 11.79 11.14
CA ASP A 99 0.79 12.31 11.92
C ASP A 99 -0.53 12.24 11.15
N HIS A 100 -0.50 12.55 9.85
CA HIS A 100 -1.68 12.41 9.00
C HIS A 100 -2.02 10.96 8.68
N TYR A 101 -1.03 10.09 8.56
CA TYR A 101 -1.27 8.66 8.39
C TYR A 101 -1.93 8.06 9.64
N ARG A 102 -1.48 8.47 10.82
CA ARG A 102 -2.10 8.09 12.10
C ARG A 102 -3.56 8.55 12.16
N THR A 103 -3.84 9.79 11.81
CA THR A 103 -5.21 10.32 11.72
C THR A 103 -6.08 9.50 10.75
N LEU A 104 -5.53 9.10 9.61
CA LEU A 104 -6.22 8.23 8.65
C LEU A 104 -6.54 6.85 9.26
N ILE A 105 -5.59 6.25 9.97
CA ILE A 105 -5.80 4.96 10.66
C ILE A 105 -6.89 5.08 11.72
N ASP A 106 -6.88 6.14 12.53
CA ASP A 106 -7.89 6.38 13.57
C ASP A 106 -9.29 6.47 12.95
N GLU A 107 -9.43 7.24 11.86
CA GLU A 107 -10.68 7.37 11.13
C GLU A 107 -11.16 6.03 10.52
N ILE A 108 -10.24 5.24 9.97
CA ILE A 108 -10.55 3.90 9.46
C ILE A 108 -11.00 2.98 10.59
N LYS A 109 -10.35 3.00 11.74
CA LYS A 109 -10.73 2.19 12.92
C LYS A 109 -12.10 2.58 13.47
N GLU A 110 -12.49 3.86 13.41
CA GLU A 110 -13.83 4.29 13.79
C GLU A 110 -14.91 3.71 12.87
N LEU A 111 -14.64 3.64 11.56
CA LEU A 111 -15.58 3.13 10.56
C LEU A 111 -15.57 1.59 10.49
N GLN A 112 -14.43 0.96 10.77
CA GLN A 112 -14.18 -0.47 10.60
C GLN A 112 -13.44 -1.05 11.83
N PRO A 113 -14.07 -1.07 13.03
CA PRO A 113 -13.38 -1.37 14.28
C PRO A 113 -12.82 -2.79 14.38
N ASP A 114 -13.38 -3.73 13.63
CA ASP A 114 -13.00 -5.16 13.69
C ASP A 114 -12.01 -5.55 12.58
N ALA A 115 -11.66 -4.63 11.67
CA ALA A 115 -10.79 -4.94 10.55
C ALA A 115 -9.31 -5.06 10.94
N LEU A 116 -8.62 -6.04 10.38
CA LEU A 116 -7.17 -6.10 10.41
C LEU A 116 -6.58 -5.12 9.39
N ILE A 117 -5.75 -4.22 9.86
CA ILE A 117 -5.10 -3.21 9.00
C ILE A 117 -3.73 -3.72 8.56
N TYR A 118 -3.48 -3.67 7.26
CA TYR A 118 -2.19 -3.89 6.62
C TYR A 118 -1.67 -2.56 6.08
N ILE A 119 -0.48 -2.17 6.51
CA ILE A 119 0.20 -0.96 6.04
C ILE A 119 1.35 -1.37 5.12
N HIS A 120 1.30 -0.90 3.88
CA HIS A 120 2.37 -1.12 2.92
C HIS A 120 3.53 -0.15 3.08
N ALA A 121 4.74 -0.67 2.95
CA ALA A 121 5.88 0.14 2.56
C ALA A 121 5.59 0.83 1.22
N ILE A 122 6.08 2.04 1.06
CA ILE A 122 6.12 2.72 -0.24
C ILE A 122 7.06 1.92 -1.14
N GLY A 123 6.57 1.49 -2.29
CA GLY A 123 7.40 0.79 -3.28
C GLY A 123 8.52 1.68 -3.79
N HIS A 124 9.72 1.12 -3.91
CA HIS A 124 10.87 1.82 -4.47
C HIS A 124 10.65 2.24 -5.92
N VAL A 125 11.46 3.16 -6.36
CA VAL A 125 11.50 3.66 -7.73
C VAL A 125 12.82 3.23 -8.39
N ARG A 126 12.87 3.32 -9.71
CA ARG A 126 14.10 3.09 -10.48
C ARG A 126 15.21 4.03 -10.00
N GLY A 127 16.45 3.52 -9.93
CA GLY A 127 17.60 4.33 -9.55
C GLY A 127 18.04 5.30 -10.64
N VAL A 128 18.04 4.86 -11.89
CA VAL A 128 18.46 5.65 -13.08
C VAL A 128 17.65 5.21 -14.30
N PRO A 129 17.07 6.14 -15.08
CA PRO A 129 16.98 7.59 -14.83
C PRO A 129 16.07 7.91 -13.65
N VAL A 130 16.47 8.89 -12.86
CA VAL A 130 15.67 9.36 -11.73
C VAL A 130 14.33 9.94 -12.20
N PRO A 131 13.24 9.79 -11.42
CA PRO A 131 11.96 10.43 -11.70
C PRO A 131 12.10 11.94 -11.89
N LYS A 132 11.22 12.54 -12.68
CA LYS A 132 11.21 13.99 -12.93
C LYS A 132 11.10 14.81 -11.64
N ASN A 133 10.26 14.36 -10.70
CA ASN A 133 10.24 14.92 -9.37
C ASN A 133 11.38 14.31 -8.55
N ARG A 134 12.43 15.08 -8.29
CA ARG A 134 13.62 14.65 -7.56
C ARG A 134 13.37 14.26 -6.11
N ALA A 135 12.24 14.68 -5.52
CA ALA A 135 11.83 14.22 -4.19
C ALA A 135 11.41 12.74 -4.19
N ILE A 136 10.99 12.22 -5.35
CA ILE A 136 10.70 10.79 -5.53
C ILE A 136 12.01 10.05 -5.77
N ASN A 137 12.62 9.60 -4.70
CA ASN A 137 13.86 8.83 -4.70
C ASN A 137 13.88 7.84 -3.53
N ASN A 138 14.68 6.78 -3.63
CA ASN A 138 14.68 5.70 -2.66
C ASN A 138 15.23 6.10 -1.29
N SER A 139 16.07 7.12 -1.17
CA SER A 139 16.50 7.64 0.13
C SER A 139 15.32 8.22 0.93
N ASN A 140 14.51 9.06 0.28
CA ASN A 140 13.31 9.65 0.89
C ASN A 140 12.23 8.58 1.17
N ILE A 141 12.11 7.59 0.28
CA ILE A 141 11.20 6.45 0.45
C ILE A 141 11.61 5.62 1.67
N ASN A 142 12.89 5.30 1.81
CA ASN A 142 13.40 4.51 2.94
C ASN A 142 13.18 5.20 4.28
N GLU A 143 13.37 6.52 4.35
CA GLU A 143 13.08 7.30 5.57
C GLU A 143 11.60 7.17 5.96
N LYS A 144 10.69 7.33 5.00
CA LYS A 144 9.25 7.18 5.26
C LYS A 144 8.86 5.74 5.58
N ASN A 145 9.46 4.75 4.91
CA ASN A 145 9.17 3.34 5.18
C ASN A 145 9.58 2.92 6.60
N LEU A 146 10.70 3.42 7.11
CA LEU A 146 11.07 3.19 8.50
C LEU A 146 10.05 3.80 9.47
N ALA A 147 9.56 4.99 9.18
CA ALA A 147 8.54 5.65 10.00
C ALA A 147 7.17 4.93 9.90
N LEU A 148 6.79 4.45 8.71
CA LEU A 148 5.59 3.63 8.51
C LEU A 148 5.64 2.30 9.26
N TYR A 149 6.78 1.64 9.25
CA TYR A 149 6.98 0.42 10.03
C TYR A 149 6.76 0.65 11.52
N LYS A 150 7.36 1.72 12.07
CA LYS A 150 7.16 2.08 13.48
C LYS A 150 5.68 2.37 13.78
N LEU A 151 5.02 3.14 12.93
CA LEU A 151 3.59 3.40 13.04
C LEU A 151 2.77 2.11 13.00
N ALA A 152 3.06 1.20 12.09
CA ALA A 152 2.36 -0.08 12.00
C ALA A 152 2.48 -0.88 13.32
N MET A 153 3.67 -0.92 13.92
CA MET A 153 3.88 -1.58 15.21
C MET A 153 3.12 -0.89 16.35
N GLU A 154 3.12 0.43 16.41
CA GLU A 154 2.36 1.21 17.40
C GLU A 154 0.86 0.99 17.28
N GLU A 155 0.34 0.89 16.06
CA GLU A 155 -1.09 0.76 15.76
C GLU A 155 -1.59 -0.71 15.81
N GLY A 156 -0.70 -1.68 16.01
CA GLY A 156 -1.03 -3.10 15.94
C GLY A 156 -1.41 -3.56 14.54
N ALA A 157 -0.93 -2.87 13.52
CA ALA A 157 -1.13 -3.22 12.13
C ALA A 157 -0.06 -4.19 11.62
N VAL A 158 -0.36 -4.88 10.52
CA VAL A 158 0.60 -5.70 9.80
C VAL A 158 1.38 -4.81 8.85
N PHE A 159 2.71 -4.92 8.82
CA PHE A 159 3.55 -4.21 7.87
C PHE A 159 3.94 -5.11 6.71
N LEU A 160 3.74 -4.64 5.48
CA LEU A 160 4.06 -5.36 4.25
C LEU A 160 5.09 -4.60 3.43
N ASP A 161 6.15 -5.27 3.00
CA ASP A 161 7.20 -4.67 2.17
C ASP A 161 7.30 -5.34 0.79
N ILE A 162 6.59 -4.77 -0.18
CA ILE A 162 6.58 -5.23 -1.57
C ILE A 162 7.96 -5.06 -2.26
N ASN A 163 8.86 -4.27 -1.70
CA ASN A 163 10.19 -4.06 -2.24
C ASN A 163 11.00 -5.36 -2.27
N SER A 164 10.70 -6.30 -1.38
CA SER A 164 11.29 -7.64 -1.39
C SER A 164 11.07 -8.40 -2.72
N VAL A 165 10.00 -8.08 -3.45
CA VAL A 165 9.66 -8.70 -4.75
C VAL A 165 10.33 -7.96 -5.91
N TYR A 166 10.32 -6.63 -5.87
CA TYR A 166 10.64 -5.82 -7.04
C TYR A 166 12.01 -5.17 -7.03
N ASP A 167 12.75 -5.21 -5.93
CA ASP A 167 14.08 -4.62 -5.86
C ASP A 167 15.12 -5.48 -6.58
N ASP A 168 16.03 -4.79 -7.24
CA ASP A 168 17.29 -5.37 -7.71
C ASP A 168 18.31 -5.49 -6.55
N SER A 169 19.49 -6.00 -6.84
CA SER A 169 20.56 -6.18 -5.84
C SER A 169 21.08 -4.87 -5.24
N THR A 170 20.71 -3.71 -5.79
CA THR A 170 21.10 -2.38 -5.30
C THR A 170 19.98 -1.67 -4.53
N GLY A 171 18.81 -2.32 -4.35
CA GLY A 171 17.68 -1.78 -3.63
C GLY A 171 16.86 -0.76 -4.44
N ASN A 172 16.86 -0.90 -5.75
CA ASN A 172 16.06 -0.10 -6.65
C ASN A 172 15.02 -0.97 -7.37
N LEU A 173 13.90 -0.37 -7.75
CA LEU A 173 12.92 -1.04 -8.60
C LEU A 173 13.58 -1.54 -9.88
N LYS A 174 13.48 -2.84 -10.16
CA LYS A 174 14.04 -3.51 -11.34
C LYS A 174 13.57 -2.84 -12.63
N ASP A 175 14.50 -2.64 -13.58
CA ASP A 175 14.20 -2.00 -14.86
C ASP A 175 13.14 -2.75 -15.66
N GLU A 176 13.16 -4.07 -15.66
CA GLU A 176 12.17 -4.88 -16.37
C GLU A 176 10.76 -4.80 -15.76
N ALA A 177 10.65 -4.46 -14.47
CA ALA A 177 9.38 -4.35 -13.77
C ALA A 177 8.66 -3.01 -13.98
N THR A 178 9.30 -2.03 -14.61
CA THR A 178 8.72 -0.69 -14.77
C THR A 178 9.04 -0.06 -16.13
N GLY A 179 8.08 0.70 -16.66
CA GLY A 179 8.30 1.51 -17.86
C GLY A 179 8.69 2.96 -17.54
N ASP A 180 8.06 3.54 -16.53
CA ASP A 180 8.24 4.95 -16.15
C ASP A 180 9.17 5.17 -14.95
N GLY A 181 9.62 4.09 -14.31
CA GLY A 181 10.48 4.11 -13.13
C GLY A 181 9.75 4.22 -11.80
N VAL A 182 8.42 4.28 -11.80
CA VAL A 182 7.58 4.46 -10.60
C VAL A 182 6.52 3.38 -10.46
N HIS A 183 5.85 3.03 -11.57
CA HIS A 183 4.76 2.06 -11.58
C HIS A 183 5.23 0.69 -12.05
N VAL A 184 4.71 -0.35 -11.42
CA VAL A 184 4.92 -1.73 -11.87
C VAL A 184 4.14 -1.97 -13.16
N ASN A 185 4.80 -2.57 -14.16
CA ASN A 185 4.18 -2.93 -15.43
C ASN A 185 3.08 -3.99 -15.25
N ALA A 186 2.06 -3.94 -16.08
CA ALA A 186 0.93 -4.90 -16.07
C ALA A 186 1.38 -6.37 -16.01
N LYS A 187 2.39 -6.75 -16.79
CA LYS A 187 2.92 -8.13 -16.83
C LYS A 187 3.57 -8.63 -15.53
N HIS A 188 3.89 -7.71 -14.62
CA HIS A 188 4.53 -8.02 -13.33
C HIS A 188 3.59 -7.89 -12.13
N THR A 189 2.31 -7.54 -12.33
CA THR A 189 1.36 -7.40 -11.22
C THR A 189 0.92 -8.73 -10.62
N ALA A 190 1.06 -9.84 -11.35
CA ALA A 190 0.82 -11.18 -10.81
C ALA A 190 1.73 -11.51 -9.62
N GLU A 191 2.99 -11.09 -9.65
CA GLU A 191 3.95 -11.26 -8.54
C GLU A 191 3.49 -10.51 -7.28
N TRP A 192 2.81 -9.39 -7.45
CA TRP A 192 2.22 -8.64 -6.34
C TRP A 192 1.03 -9.38 -5.71
N HIS A 193 0.17 -9.97 -6.54
CA HIS A 193 -0.92 -10.83 -6.07
C HIS A 193 -0.37 -12.04 -5.28
N GLU A 194 0.62 -12.74 -5.84
CA GLU A 194 1.31 -13.85 -5.16
C GLU A 194 1.95 -13.42 -3.82
N PHE A 195 2.49 -12.22 -3.75
CA PHE A 195 3.01 -11.65 -2.51
C PHE A 195 1.92 -11.55 -1.43
N TYR A 196 0.72 -11.10 -1.77
CA TYR A 196 -0.38 -11.06 -0.80
C TYR A 196 -0.82 -12.45 -0.37
N ASN A 197 -0.91 -13.42 -1.30
CA ASN A 197 -1.25 -14.80 -0.95
C ASN A 197 -0.26 -15.42 0.04
N SER A 198 1.01 -15.05 -0.01
CA SER A 198 2.09 -15.57 0.86
C SER A 198 2.31 -14.75 2.14
N HIS A 199 1.67 -13.60 2.30
CA HIS A 199 1.85 -12.69 3.43
C HIS A 199 0.53 -12.38 4.15
N ALA A 200 -0.31 -13.40 4.30
CA ALA A 200 -1.56 -13.31 5.04
C ALA A 200 -1.34 -13.58 6.53
N VAL A 201 -2.20 -13.00 7.37
CA VAL A 201 -2.26 -13.26 8.80
C VAL A 201 -3.61 -13.90 9.10
N THR A 202 -3.59 -15.10 9.71
CA THR A 202 -4.78 -15.85 10.13
C THR A 202 -4.73 -16.12 11.64
N GLY A 203 -5.83 -16.53 12.25
CA GLY A 203 -5.84 -16.97 13.65
C GLY A 203 -5.91 -15.82 14.67
N ARG A 204 -6.77 -14.84 14.41
CA ARG A 204 -7.19 -13.86 15.41
C ARG A 204 -8.21 -14.43 16.37
#